data_7645883cfc0aac57d7bde7cc7e2a737c
#
_entry.id   7645883cfc0aac57d7bde7cc7e2a737c
#
_cell.length_a   1.000
_cell.length_b   1.000
_cell.length_c   1.000
_cell.angle_alpha   90.00
_cell.angle_beta   90.00
_cell.angle_gamma   90.00
#
_symmetry.space_group_name_H-M   'P 1'
#
loop_
_entity.id
_entity.type
_entity.pdbx_description
1 polymer ?
#
loop_
_entity_poly.entity_id
_entity_poly.type
_entity_poly.pdbx_seq_one_letter_code
_entity_poly.pdbx_strand_id
1 'polypeptide(L)'
;MEQAKASGCFAVAMDVDAAGLPFLKNLTPPAGSKTVEQLKEIADYAGVPFILKGIMTVKGAEKAVKAGAKAIIVSNHGGRVLDQCPATAEVLPEIAEALKGSGVKILVDGGIRTGVDVFKALALGADAVLIARPFVNAIYGAGAEGVQVYVDKLAGELADTMSMCGAHSLAEITRNMVRV
;
A
#
# COMPACT_ATOMS: atom_id res chain seq x y z
N MET A 1 1.21 -19.10 -7.49
CA MET A 1 2.63 -18.93 -7.09
C MET A 1 3.59 -19.45 -8.18
N GLU A 2 3.38 -20.61 -8.80
CA GLU A 2 4.25 -21.13 -9.86
C GLU A 2 4.44 -20.15 -11.03
N GLN A 3 3.34 -19.56 -11.52
CA GLN A 3 3.41 -18.54 -12.57
C GLN A 3 4.22 -17.30 -12.16
N ALA A 4 4.09 -16.86 -10.90
CA ALA A 4 4.85 -15.74 -10.38
C ALA A 4 6.35 -16.07 -10.32
N LYS A 5 6.71 -17.29 -9.89
CA LYS A 5 8.11 -17.75 -9.93
C LYS A 5 8.64 -17.82 -11.36
N ALA A 6 7.87 -18.37 -12.27
CA ALA A 6 8.26 -18.51 -13.68
C ALA A 6 8.44 -17.15 -14.39
N SER A 7 7.73 -16.11 -13.94
CA SER A 7 7.85 -14.75 -14.50
C SER A 7 9.10 -14.00 -14.06
N GLY A 8 9.85 -14.51 -13.07
CA GLY A 8 11.01 -13.84 -12.50
C GLY A 8 10.67 -12.55 -11.74
N CYS A 9 9.46 -12.44 -11.17
CA CYS A 9 9.06 -11.26 -10.40
C CYS A 9 9.94 -11.11 -9.15
N PHE A 10 10.27 -9.86 -8.81
CA PHE A 10 11.12 -9.57 -7.64
C PHE A 10 10.36 -9.61 -6.30
N ALA A 11 9.04 -9.57 -6.32
CA ALA A 11 8.16 -9.65 -5.14
C ALA A 11 6.77 -10.15 -5.56
N VAL A 12 6.01 -10.66 -4.58
CA VAL A 12 4.59 -11.02 -4.76
C VAL A 12 3.74 -10.35 -3.69
N ALA A 13 2.54 -9.93 -4.06
CA ALA A 13 1.59 -9.34 -3.16
C ALA A 13 0.30 -10.17 -3.07
N MET A 14 -0.31 -10.20 -1.89
CA MET A 14 -1.59 -10.85 -1.64
C MET A 14 -2.53 -9.93 -0.87
N ASP A 15 -3.74 -9.72 -1.40
CA ASP A 15 -4.83 -9.08 -0.68
C ASP A 15 -5.41 -10.02 0.38
N VAL A 16 -5.49 -9.59 1.64
CA VAL A 16 -6.15 -10.36 2.71
C VAL A 16 -7.54 -9.82 3.03
N ASP A 17 -7.87 -8.62 2.60
CA ASP A 17 -9.18 -7.99 2.75
C ASP A 17 -10.20 -8.44 1.68
N ALA A 18 -9.72 -8.90 0.54
CA ALA A 18 -10.56 -9.32 -0.58
C ALA A 18 -11.49 -10.51 -0.25
N ALA A 19 -11.19 -11.27 0.81
CA ALA A 19 -12.07 -12.34 1.30
C ALA A 19 -13.49 -11.84 1.67
N GLY A 20 -13.65 -10.55 1.95
CA GLY A 20 -14.95 -9.92 2.22
C GLY A 20 -15.78 -9.62 0.97
N LEU A 21 -15.18 -9.58 -0.21
CA LEU A 21 -15.87 -9.20 -1.45
C LEU A 21 -16.87 -10.26 -1.91
N PRO A 22 -18.17 -9.92 -2.10
CA PRO A 22 -19.22 -10.90 -2.39
C PRO A 22 -18.94 -11.75 -3.63
N PHE A 23 -18.40 -11.16 -4.70
CA PHE A 23 -18.10 -11.86 -5.94
C PHE A 23 -16.91 -12.82 -5.81
N LEU A 24 -16.00 -12.63 -4.86
CA LEU A 24 -14.88 -13.54 -4.63
C LEU A 24 -15.27 -14.75 -3.77
N LYS A 25 -16.32 -14.64 -2.97
CA LYS A 25 -16.83 -15.76 -2.16
C LYS A 25 -17.41 -16.88 -3.02
N ASN A 26 -17.88 -16.55 -4.22
CA ASN A 26 -18.53 -17.49 -5.15
C ASN A 26 -17.54 -18.14 -6.13
N LEU A 27 -16.26 -17.85 -6.02
CA LEU A 27 -15.22 -18.50 -6.84
C LEU A 27 -14.93 -19.92 -6.35
N THR A 28 -14.35 -20.74 -7.23
CA THR A 28 -13.87 -22.08 -6.89
C THR A 28 -12.36 -22.17 -7.16
N PRO A 29 -11.52 -22.31 -6.13
CA PRO A 29 -11.85 -22.24 -4.71
C PRO A 29 -12.27 -20.82 -4.29
N PRO A 30 -13.10 -20.68 -3.23
CA PRO A 30 -13.54 -19.36 -2.76
C PRO A 30 -12.37 -18.61 -2.13
N ALA A 31 -12.39 -17.27 -2.25
CA ALA A 31 -11.54 -16.43 -1.43
C ALA A 31 -11.93 -16.60 0.04
N GLY A 32 -10.97 -16.75 0.93
CA GLY A 32 -11.19 -16.97 2.35
C GLY A 32 -10.10 -16.33 3.21
N SER A 33 -10.41 -16.16 4.51
CA SER A 33 -9.42 -15.72 5.48
C SER A 33 -8.27 -16.75 5.58
N LYS A 34 -7.09 -16.25 5.92
CA LYS A 34 -5.90 -17.07 6.15
C LYS A 34 -5.41 -16.90 7.57
N THR A 35 -4.92 -17.99 8.17
CA THR A 35 -4.18 -17.91 9.44
C THR A 35 -2.77 -17.35 9.22
N VAL A 36 -2.09 -16.97 10.31
CA VAL A 36 -0.70 -16.50 10.23
C VAL A 36 0.22 -17.60 9.70
N GLU A 37 -0.03 -18.85 10.09
CA GLU A 37 0.71 -20.03 9.65
C GLU A 37 0.56 -20.26 8.15
N GLN A 38 -0.67 -20.18 7.64
CA GLN A 38 -0.95 -20.29 6.20
C GLN A 38 -0.28 -19.16 5.39
N LEU A 39 -0.32 -17.92 5.92
CA LEU A 39 0.37 -16.81 5.29
C LEU A 39 1.89 -17.00 5.29
N LYS A 40 2.43 -17.56 6.37
CA LYS A 40 3.85 -17.90 6.46
C LYS A 40 4.23 -18.98 5.45
N GLU A 41 3.45 -20.03 5.31
CA GLU A 41 3.69 -21.07 4.29
C GLU A 41 3.70 -20.47 2.87
N ILE A 42 2.78 -19.52 2.59
CA ILE A 42 2.74 -18.83 1.31
C ILE A 42 3.99 -17.96 1.11
N ALA A 43 4.41 -17.23 2.13
CA ALA A 43 5.61 -16.38 2.10
C ALA A 43 6.88 -17.23 1.88
N ASP A 44 7.02 -18.33 2.59
CA ASP A 44 8.15 -19.25 2.47
C ASP A 44 8.18 -19.90 1.08
N TYR A 45 7.00 -20.34 0.58
CA TYR A 45 6.88 -20.92 -0.75
C TYR A 45 7.18 -19.93 -1.88
N ALA A 46 6.88 -18.64 -1.69
CA ALA A 46 7.13 -17.61 -2.68
C ALA A 46 8.62 -17.50 -3.06
N GLY A 47 9.52 -17.61 -2.08
CA GLY A 47 10.96 -17.51 -2.28
C GLY A 47 11.44 -16.11 -2.70
N VAL A 48 10.52 -15.13 -2.74
CA VAL A 48 10.76 -13.71 -3.02
C VAL A 48 10.05 -12.88 -1.95
N PRO A 49 10.37 -11.58 -1.81
CA PRO A 49 9.67 -10.72 -0.85
C PRO A 49 8.15 -10.83 -0.96
N PHE A 50 7.50 -11.13 0.16
CA PHE A 50 6.05 -11.28 0.25
C PHE A 50 5.43 -10.02 0.85
N ILE A 51 4.38 -9.50 0.22
CA ILE A 51 3.70 -8.26 0.58
C ILE A 51 2.25 -8.60 0.94
N LEU A 52 1.79 -8.15 2.11
CA LEU A 52 0.39 -8.30 2.51
C LEU A 52 -0.37 -6.98 2.38
N LYS A 53 -1.46 -6.99 1.62
CA LYS A 53 -2.33 -5.83 1.38
C LYS A 53 -3.67 -5.99 2.11
N GLY A 54 -4.27 -4.86 2.52
CA GLY A 54 -5.52 -4.84 3.26
C GLY A 54 -5.32 -4.75 4.77
N ILE A 55 -4.20 -4.17 5.19
CA ILE A 55 -3.86 -4.02 6.62
C ILE A 55 -4.38 -2.67 7.11
N MET A 56 -5.30 -2.70 8.08
CA MET A 56 -5.95 -1.50 8.63
C MET A 56 -5.83 -1.39 10.16
N THR A 57 -5.07 -2.27 10.81
CA THR A 57 -4.90 -2.27 12.27
C THR A 57 -3.48 -2.65 12.66
N VAL A 58 -3.04 -2.16 13.82
CA VAL A 58 -1.75 -2.56 14.42
C VAL A 58 -1.65 -4.08 14.57
N LYS A 59 -2.71 -4.74 15.09
CA LYS A 59 -2.74 -6.21 15.22
C LYS A 59 -2.60 -6.92 13.88
N GLY A 60 -3.19 -6.37 12.81
CA GLY A 60 -3.04 -6.89 11.45
C GLY A 60 -1.59 -6.77 10.97
N ALA A 61 -0.97 -5.62 11.21
CA ALA A 61 0.43 -5.37 10.87
C ALA A 61 1.40 -6.30 11.61
N GLU A 62 1.21 -6.49 12.92
CA GLU A 62 2.00 -7.44 13.71
C GLU A 62 1.86 -8.89 13.22
N LYS A 63 0.63 -9.29 12.82
CA LYS A 63 0.42 -10.62 12.21
C LYS A 63 1.14 -10.76 10.87
N ALA A 64 1.16 -9.69 10.06
CA ALA A 64 1.90 -9.67 8.80
C ALA A 64 3.41 -9.86 9.02
N VAL A 65 3.98 -9.20 10.03
CA VAL A 65 5.39 -9.42 10.45
C VAL A 65 5.62 -10.88 10.85
N LYS A 66 4.76 -11.44 11.70
CA LYS A 66 4.84 -12.85 12.12
C LYS A 66 4.73 -13.83 10.97
N ALA A 67 3.94 -13.50 9.94
CA ALA A 67 3.83 -14.28 8.71
C ALA A 67 5.05 -14.15 7.78
N GLY A 68 6.04 -13.33 8.12
CA GLY A 68 7.26 -13.16 7.33
C GLY A 68 7.13 -12.17 6.17
N ALA A 69 6.08 -11.33 6.15
CA ALA A 69 5.92 -10.28 5.17
C ALA A 69 7.12 -9.32 5.21
N LYS A 70 7.61 -8.92 4.02
CA LYS A 70 8.68 -7.92 3.86
C LYS A 70 8.14 -6.52 3.65
N ALA A 71 6.87 -6.43 3.28
CA ALA A 71 6.13 -5.17 3.23
C ALA A 71 4.65 -5.41 3.54
N ILE A 72 3.98 -4.35 3.98
CA ILE A 72 2.53 -4.29 4.08
C ILE A 72 2.00 -3.14 3.23
N ILE A 73 0.75 -3.26 2.79
CA ILE A 73 0.01 -2.15 2.20
C ILE A 73 -1.16 -1.82 3.13
N VAL A 74 -1.10 -0.63 3.74
CA VAL A 74 -2.20 -0.07 4.50
C VAL A 74 -3.28 0.31 3.49
N SER A 75 -4.40 -0.40 3.53
CA SER A 75 -5.43 -0.33 2.49
C SER A 75 -6.78 -0.78 3.03
N ASN A 76 -7.84 -0.03 2.74
CA ASN A 76 -9.23 -0.41 2.90
C ASN A 76 -9.90 -0.71 1.55
N HIS A 77 -9.07 -0.99 0.52
CA HIS A 77 -9.52 -1.27 -0.85
C HIS A 77 -10.36 -0.13 -1.47
N GLY A 78 -10.08 1.11 -1.05
CA GLY A 78 -10.85 2.30 -1.47
C GLY A 78 -12.27 2.33 -0.92
N GLY A 79 -12.50 1.76 0.26
CA GLY A 79 -13.79 1.67 0.94
C GLY A 79 -14.75 0.61 0.36
N ARG A 80 -14.27 -0.27 -0.54
CA ARG A 80 -15.12 -1.21 -1.28
C ARG A 80 -15.35 -2.55 -0.57
N VAL A 81 -14.51 -2.90 0.39
CA VAL A 81 -14.57 -4.20 1.09
C VAL A 81 -15.49 -4.13 2.30
N LEU A 82 -15.32 -3.12 3.12
CA LEU A 82 -16.12 -2.87 4.30
C LEU A 82 -16.43 -1.37 4.37
N ASP A 83 -17.70 -1.02 4.38
CA ASP A 83 -18.15 0.35 4.56
C ASP A 83 -17.83 0.86 5.98
N GLN A 84 -17.74 2.16 6.16
CA GLN A 84 -17.43 2.83 7.42
C GLN A 84 -16.08 2.44 8.06
N CYS A 85 -15.15 1.89 7.27
CA CYS A 85 -13.77 1.78 7.69
C CYS A 85 -13.15 3.18 7.83
N PRO A 86 -12.22 3.37 8.79
CA PRO A 86 -11.43 4.59 8.86
C PRO A 86 -10.64 4.81 7.57
N ALA A 87 -10.25 6.05 7.29
CA ALA A 87 -9.35 6.33 6.18
C ALA A 87 -7.96 5.72 6.46
N THR A 88 -7.27 5.31 5.39
CA THR A 88 -5.91 4.75 5.52
C THR A 88 -4.94 5.74 6.14
N ALA A 89 -5.11 7.05 5.89
CA ALA A 89 -4.33 8.11 6.50
C ALA A 89 -4.52 8.24 8.02
N GLU A 90 -5.69 7.85 8.55
CA GLU A 90 -5.97 7.89 10.01
C GLU A 90 -5.23 6.79 10.76
N VAL A 91 -5.16 5.59 10.19
CA VAL A 91 -4.54 4.41 10.83
C VAL A 91 -3.04 4.27 10.53
N LEU A 92 -2.56 4.95 9.49
CA LEU A 92 -1.16 4.86 9.05
C LEU A 92 -0.16 5.22 10.16
N PRO A 93 -0.32 6.33 10.93
CA PRO A 93 0.66 6.71 11.94
C PRO A 93 0.83 5.68 13.06
N GLU A 94 -0.26 5.09 13.53
CA GLU A 94 -0.20 4.07 14.60
C GLU A 94 0.44 2.77 14.11
N ILE A 95 0.17 2.38 12.87
CA ILE A 95 0.78 1.21 12.25
C ILE A 95 2.27 1.44 12.04
N ALA A 96 2.66 2.63 11.54
CA ALA A 96 4.05 2.99 11.32
C ALA A 96 4.87 2.97 12.63
N GLU A 97 4.32 3.51 13.72
CA GLU A 97 4.98 3.47 15.03
C GLU A 97 5.10 2.04 15.56
N ALA A 98 4.06 1.23 15.41
CA ALA A 98 4.07 -0.16 15.86
C ALA A 98 5.09 -1.04 15.11
N LEU A 99 5.35 -0.72 13.84
CA LEU A 99 6.32 -1.45 13.01
C LEU A 99 7.73 -0.88 13.03
N LYS A 100 7.99 0.16 13.79
CA LYS A 100 9.30 0.79 13.90
C LYS A 100 10.38 -0.22 14.32
N GLY A 101 11.44 -0.29 13.53
CA GLY A 101 12.52 -1.25 13.78
C GLY A 101 12.26 -2.69 13.33
N SER A 102 11.07 -3.03 12.82
CA SER A 102 10.76 -4.37 12.32
C SER A 102 11.46 -4.72 11.00
N GLY A 103 11.92 -3.72 10.25
CA GLY A 103 12.46 -3.88 8.89
C GLY A 103 11.41 -4.12 7.81
N VAL A 104 10.12 -4.17 8.17
CA VAL A 104 9.01 -4.30 7.21
C VAL A 104 8.69 -2.95 6.60
N LYS A 105 8.57 -2.90 5.26
CA LYS A 105 8.21 -1.69 4.54
C LYS A 105 6.72 -1.43 4.59
N ILE A 106 6.35 -0.16 4.68
CA ILE A 106 4.95 0.28 4.78
C ILE A 106 4.58 1.05 3.51
N LEU A 107 3.68 0.49 2.74
CA LEU A 107 3.05 1.17 1.61
C LEU A 107 1.62 1.55 2.00
N VAL A 108 1.08 2.57 1.36
CA VAL A 108 -0.31 3.00 1.61
C VAL A 108 -1.02 3.29 0.30
N ASP A 109 -2.29 2.94 0.23
CA ASP A 109 -3.20 3.34 -0.86
C ASP A 109 -4.46 4.02 -0.32
N GLY A 110 -5.32 4.43 -1.24
CA GLY A 110 -6.59 5.08 -0.92
C GLY A 110 -6.46 6.60 -0.78
N GLY A 111 -7.18 7.32 -1.62
CA GLY A 111 -7.25 8.78 -1.54
C GLY A 111 -6.11 9.55 -2.21
N ILE A 112 -5.01 8.95 -2.57
CA ILE A 112 -3.87 9.63 -3.20
C ILE A 112 -4.26 10.12 -4.60
N ARG A 113 -4.14 11.44 -4.83
CA ARG A 113 -4.51 12.16 -6.06
C ARG A 113 -3.44 13.11 -6.55
N THR A 114 -2.65 13.68 -5.63
CA THR A 114 -1.71 14.77 -5.84
C THR A 114 -0.37 14.47 -5.21
N GLY A 115 0.68 15.22 -5.61
CA GLY A 115 1.98 15.14 -4.95
C GLY A 115 1.94 15.57 -3.48
N VAL A 116 0.98 16.45 -3.12
CA VAL A 116 0.75 16.81 -1.71
C VAL A 116 0.24 15.62 -0.89
N ASP A 117 -0.62 14.78 -1.48
CA ASP A 117 -1.08 13.56 -0.79
C ASP A 117 0.06 12.56 -0.61
N VAL A 118 0.94 12.45 -1.62
CA VAL A 118 2.17 11.64 -1.52
C VAL A 118 3.04 12.14 -0.37
N PHE A 119 3.32 13.46 -0.33
CA PHE A 119 4.09 14.08 0.75
C PHE A 119 3.51 13.78 2.13
N LYS A 120 2.19 13.93 2.30
CA LYS A 120 1.50 13.64 3.56
C LYS A 120 1.62 12.17 3.94
N ALA A 121 1.44 11.25 3.01
CA ALA A 121 1.56 9.82 3.27
C ALA A 121 2.98 9.44 3.74
N LEU A 122 4.01 9.98 3.11
CA LEU A 122 5.40 9.78 3.53
C LEU A 122 5.65 10.37 4.92
N ALA A 123 5.17 11.59 5.18
CA ALA A 123 5.28 12.23 6.50
C ALA A 123 4.56 11.45 7.61
N LEU A 124 3.49 10.72 7.28
CA LEU A 124 2.75 9.88 8.22
C LEU A 124 3.39 8.51 8.44
N GLY A 125 4.49 8.21 7.77
CA GLY A 125 5.30 7.01 8.01
C GLY A 125 5.21 5.94 6.92
N ALA A 126 4.64 6.23 5.75
CA ALA A 126 4.75 5.33 4.60
C ALA A 126 6.14 5.41 3.96
N ASP A 127 6.65 4.29 3.47
CA ASP A 127 7.83 4.23 2.59
C ASP A 127 7.48 4.54 1.14
N ALA A 128 6.25 4.24 0.71
CA ALA A 128 5.75 4.48 -0.65
C ALA A 128 4.22 4.53 -0.70
N VAL A 129 3.69 4.98 -1.83
CA VAL A 129 2.25 5.04 -2.09
C VAL A 129 1.85 4.20 -3.29
N LEU A 130 0.60 3.74 -3.33
CA LEU A 130 -0.01 3.13 -4.50
C LEU A 130 -1.19 3.98 -4.96
N ILE A 131 -1.31 4.12 -6.27
CA ILE A 131 -2.38 4.88 -6.92
C ILE A 131 -3.02 3.99 -7.99
N ALA A 132 -4.33 3.83 -7.95
CA ALA A 132 -5.06 2.99 -8.89
C ALA A 132 -5.98 3.81 -9.82
N ARG A 133 -7.14 4.21 -9.34
CA ARG A 133 -8.19 4.86 -10.16
C ARG A 133 -7.73 6.08 -10.95
N PRO A 134 -6.91 7.00 -10.44
CA PRO A 134 -6.38 8.11 -11.23
C PRO A 134 -5.58 7.67 -12.46
N PHE A 135 -4.78 6.60 -12.34
CA PHE A 135 -4.07 6.03 -13.50
C PHE A 135 -5.02 5.38 -14.51
N VAL A 136 -6.10 4.75 -14.04
CA VAL A 136 -7.14 4.24 -14.96
C VAL A 136 -7.73 5.39 -15.76
N ASN A 137 -8.07 6.51 -15.11
CA ASN A 137 -8.57 7.70 -15.80
C ASN A 137 -7.54 8.26 -16.81
N ALA A 138 -6.27 8.30 -16.44
CA ALA A 138 -5.20 8.76 -17.31
C ALA A 138 -5.06 7.89 -18.57
N ILE A 139 -5.11 6.56 -18.42
CA ILE A 139 -5.07 5.61 -19.55
C ILE A 139 -6.28 5.79 -20.47
N TYR A 140 -7.49 5.88 -19.90
CA TYR A 140 -8.70 6.09 -20.72
C TYR A 140 -8.73 7.47 -21.39
N GLY A 141 -8.11 8.49 -20.78
CA GLY A 141 -8.03 9.84 -21.32
C GLY A 141 -7.07 9.98 -22.50
N ALA A 142 -5.87 9.43 -22.39
CA ALA A 142 -4.81 9.63 -23.39
C ALA A 142 -3.78 8.46 -23.43
N GLY A 143 -4.15 7.25 -23.07
CA GLY A 143 -3.25 6.10 -23.14
C GLY A 143 -1.95 6.29 -22.34
N ALA A 144 -0.83 5.89 -22.92
CA ALA A 144 0.48 6.01 -22.27
C ALA A 144 0.89 7.48 -22.02
N GLU A 145 0.54 8.38 -22.92
CA GLU A 145 0.78 9.82 -22.74
C GLU A 145 0.05 10.37 -21.51
N GLY A 146 -1.22 9.98 -21.32
CA GLY A 146 -1.99 10.37 -20.13
C GLY A 146 -1.33 9.89 -18.83
N VAL A 147 -0.77 8.69 -18.83
CA VAL A 147 0.00 8.17 -17.68
C VAL A 147 1.24 9.02 -17.42
N GLN A 148 2.00 9.36 -18.47
CA GLN A 148 3.21 10.19 -18.34
C GLN A 148 2.86 11.57 -17.76
N VAL A 149 1.87 12.24 -18.32
CA VAL A 149 1.39 13.56 -17.85
C VAL A 149 1.00 13.50 -16.37
N TYR A 150 0.32 12.43 -15.96
CA TYR A 150 -0.08 12.30 -14.55
C TYR A 150 1.10 12.02 -13.63
N VAL A 151 2.08 11.21 -14.05
CA VAL A 151 3.31 10.97 -13.28
C VAL A 151 4.11 12.27 -13.12
N ASP A 152 4.30 13.03 -14.20
CA ASP A 152 5.02 14.30 -14.18
C ASP A 152 4.34 15.33 -13.28
N LYS A 153 3.01 15.39 -13.31
CA LYS A 153 2.23 16.22 -12.40
C LYS A 153 2.46 15.84 -10.94
N LEU A 154 2.36 14.55 -10.60
CA LEU A 154 2.61 14.06 -9.23
C LEU A 154 4.02 14.39 -8.75
N ALA A 155 5.02 14.18 -9.61
CA ALA A 155 6.42 14.43 -9.30
C ALA A 155 6.68 15.93 -9.08
N GLY A 156 6.14 16.80 -9.96
CA GLY A 156 6.25 18.26 -9.83
C GLY A 156 5.60 18.76 -8.53
N GLU A 157 4.36 18.36 -8.25
CA GLU A 157 3.65 18.76 -7.03
C GLU A 157 4.35 18.27 -5.76
N LEU A 158 4.95 17.07 -5.78
CA LEU A 158 5.74 16.55 -4.68
C LEU A 158 6.99 17.38 -4.46
N ALA A 159 7.74 17.68 -5.53
CA ALA A 159 8.96 18.49 -5.47
C ALA A 159 8.68 19.90 -4.95
N ASP A 160 7.62 20.55 -5.43
CA ASP A 160 7.18 21.86 -4.96
C ASP A 160 6.81 21.82 -3.47
N THR A 161 6.05 20.82 -3.05
CA THR A 161 5.66 20.63 -1.64
C THR A 161 6.88 20.42 -0.74
N MET A 162 7.82 19.58 -1.19
CA MET A 162 9.09 19.35 -0.49
C MET A 162 9.87 20.67 -0.33
N SER A 163 10.01 21.44 -1.41
CA SER A 163 10.70 22.73 -1.37
C SER A 163 10.05 23.71 -0.39
N MET A 164 8.71 23.81 -0.40
CA MET A 164 7.96 24.68 0.51
C MET A 164 8.04 24.26 1.97
N CYS A 165 8.23 22.96 2.23
CA CYS A 165 8.38 22.42 3.58
C CYS A 165 9.84 22.30 4.04
N GLY A 166 10.81 22.64 3.17
CA GLY A 166 12.24 22.59 3.49
C GLY A 166 12.85 21.19 3.48
N ALA A 167 12.26 20.25 2.74
CA ALA A 167 12.79 18.90 2.53
C ALA A 167 13.55 18.84 1.19
N HIS A 168 14.82 18.47 1.21
CA HIS A 168 15.67 18.35 0.02
C HIS A 168 15.78 16.90 -0.50
N SER A 169 15.28 15.96 0.27
CA SER A 169 15.19 14.52 -0.10
C SER A 169 13.94 13.89 0.53
N LEU A 170 13.50 12.74 0.00
CA LEU A 170 12.37 12.00 0.58
C LEU A 170 12.65 11.58 2.03
N ALA A 171 13.91 11.32 2.37
CA ALA A 171 14.31 10.93 3.73
C ALA A 171 14.20 12.06 4.75
N GLU A 172 14.14 13.32 4.31
CA GLU A 172 13.96 14.49 5.17
C GLU A 172 12.50 14.83 5.45
N ILE A 173 11.57 14.17 4.77
CA ILE A 173 10.14 14.31 5.03
C ILE A 173 9.82 13.70 6.40
N THR A 174 9.35 14.51 7.33
CA THR A 174 9.07 14.10 8.70
C THR A 174 7.64 14.40 9.13
N ARG A 175 7.19 13.70 10.16
CA ARG A 175 5.84 13.87 10.75
C ARG A 175 5.52 15.31 11.14
N ASN A 176 6.53 16.09 11.54
CA ASN A 176 6.35 17.48 11.97
C ASN A 176 5.98 18.46 10.85
N MET A 177 6.15 18.05 9.60
CA MET A 177 5.83 18.85 8.42
C MET A 177 4.34 18.82 8.06
N VAL A 178 3.55 17.97 8.72
CA VAL A 178 2.11 17.84 8.49
C VAL A 178 1.30 17.91 9.78
N ARG A 179 0.09 18.47 9.67
CA ARG A 179 -0.92 18.43 10.75
C ARG A 179 -2.07 17.52 10.31
N VAL A 180 -2.48 16.61 11.18
CA VAL A 180 -3.63 15.71 11.08
C VAL A 180 -4.40 15.74 12.37
#